data_918f37ff64c6433e8714633543ad5782
#
_entry.id   918f37ff64c6433e8714633543ad5782
#
_cell.length_a   1.000
_cell.length_b   1.000
_cell.length_c   1.000
_cell.angle_alpha   90.00
_cell.angle_beta   90.00
_cell.angle_gamma   90.00
#
_symmetry.space_group_name_H-M   'P 1'
#
loop_
_entity.id
_entity.type
_entity.pdbx_description
1 polymer ?
#
loop_
_entity_poly.entity_id
_entity_poly.type
_entity_poly.pdbx_seq_one_letter_code
_entity_poly.pdbx_strand_id
1 'polypeptide(L)'
;MQRKKILIVGAGLSGAVIARQLAEQGHVVNIIDQRSHIGGNAYDARDEHTGIMVHVYGPHIFHTDNETVWNYVNKYAEMMPYINKVKATVNGQVFSLPINLHTINQFFGVACSPDDARKLLLQKCDSTILEPQNFEQQALRFIGEELYEAFFKGYTIKQWGLHPSALPASVLKRIPVRFNYDDNYFNHKFQGIPKFGYTQMVKSIVEHENIAVELCRSFTQEMRTDYDHVFFSGALDAFYSCQYGRLEYRTLDFKKIICQSDYQGCAVMNYC
;
A
#
# COMPACT_ATOMS: atom_id res chain seq x y z
N MET A 1 11.45 35.52 -3.07
CA MET A 1 10.50 35.21 -1.96
C MET A 1 11.20 35.40 -0.63
N GLN A 2 10.48 35.79 0.42
CA GLN A 2 11.07 35.89 1.76
C GLN A 2 11.39 34.47 2.28
N ARG A 3 12.60 34.27 2.83
CA ARG A 3 13.03 33.00 3.44
C ARG A 3 12.19 32.72 4.67
N LYS A 4 11.57 31.56 4.74
CA LYS A 4 10.72 31.14 5.86
C LYS A 4 11.36 29.97 6.62
N LYS A 5 11.02 29.83 7.89
CA LYS A 5 11.34 28.69 8.73
C LYS A 5 10.13 27.78 8.81
N ILE A 6 10.24 26.55 8.36
CA ILE A 6 9.12 25.63 8.17
C ILE A 6 9.35 24.37 8.99
N LEU A 7 8.32 23.93 9.69
CA LEU A 7 8.29 22.65 10.37
C LEU A 7 7.52 21.64 9.54
N ILE A 8 8.08 20.45 9.38
CA ILE A 8 7.40 19.30 8.82
C ILE A 8 7.34 18.19 9.87
N VAL A 9 6.13 17.75 10.18
CA VAL A 9 5.89 16.67 11.14
C VAL A 9 5.64 15.39 10.36
N GLY A 10 6.59 14.46 10.47
CA GLY A 10 6.63 13.18 9.76
C GLY A 10 7.72 13.11 8.69
N ALA A 11 8.68 12.21 8.90
CA ALA A 11 9.81 11.94 8.01
C ALA A 11 9.52 10.82 6.98
N GLY A 12 8.24 10.63 6.62
CA GLY A 12 7.81 9.75 5.53
C GLY A 12 7.99 10.39 4.16
N LEU A 13 7.57 9.70 3.10
CA LEU A 13 7.67 10.18 1.71
C LEU A 13 7.03 11.56 1.50
N SER A 14 5.83 11.79 2.04
CA SER A 14 5.14 13.08 1.90
C SER A 14 5.93 14.21 2.53
N GLY A 15 6.38 14.04 3.77
CA GLY A 15 7.18 15.05 4.46
C GLY A 15 8.51 15.31 3.78
N ALA A 16 9.21 14.27 3.33
CA ALA A 16 10.48 14.37 2.63
C ALA A 16 10.35 15.16 1.32
N VAL A 17 9.33 14.87 0.50
CA VAL A 17 9.10 15.58 -0.78
C VAL A 17 8.74 17.04 -0.55
N ILE A 18 7.87 17.35 0.40
CA ILE A 18 7.51 18.73 0.76
C ILE A 18 8.77 19.48 1.24
N ALA A 19 9.56 18.86 2.12
CA ALA A 19 10.79 19.44 2.63
C ALA A 19 11.76 19.80 1.49
N ARG A 20 11.98 18.86 0.59
CA ARG A 20 12.88 19.06 -0.55
C ARG A 20 12.44 20.22 -1.44
N GLN A 21 11.16 20.26 -1.80
CA GLN A 21 10.61 21.31 -2.65
C GLN A 21 10.74 22.70 -2.02
N LEU A 22 10.51 22.81 -0.72
CA LEU A 22 10.62 24.07 0.01
C LEU A 22 12.08 24.49 0.23
N ALA A 23 12.96 23.55 0.50
CA ALA A 23 14.39 23.81 0.64
C ALA A 23 15.03 24.30 -0.66
N GLU A 24 14.66 23.72 -1.80
CA GLU A 24 15.09 24.17 -3.14
C GLU A 24 14.58 25.59 -3.48
N GLN A 25 13.50 26.05 -2.84
CA GLN A 25 13.01 27.43 -2.91
C GLN A 25 13.72 28.38 -1.94
N GLY A 26 14.72 27.90 -1.18
CA GLY A 26 15.53 28.69 -0.25
C GLY A 26 14.94 28.81 1.16
N HIS A 27 13.88 28.06 1.51
CA HIS A 27 13.35 28.01 2.87
C HIS A 27 14.21 27.15 3.79
N VAL A 28 14.19 27.42 5.10
CA VAL A 28 14.80 26.57 6.13
C VAL A 28 13.73 25.57 6.62
N VAL A 29 14.01 24.30 6.51
CA VAL A 29 13.05 23.24 6.82
C VAL A 29 13.57 22.33 7.93
N ASN A 30 12.79 22.19 8.97
CA ASN A 30 13.03 21.20 10.03
C ASN A 30 11.99 20.09 9.89
N ILE A 31 12.46 18.84 9.81
CA ILE A 31 11.60 17.65 9.83
C ILE A 31 11.74 17.02 11.21
N ILE A 32 10.62 16.69 11.83
CA ILE A 32 10.59 15.89 13.06
C ILE A 32 9.78 14.61 12.84
N ASP A 33 10.20 13.52 13.46
CA ASP A 33 9.41 12.28 13.51
C ASP A 33 9.53 11.64 14.90
N GLN A 34 8.42 11.13 15.42
CA GLN A 34 8.40 10.42 16.71
C GLN A 34 9.11 9.06 16.64
N ARG A 35 9.27 8.49 15.44
CA ARG A 35 10.01 7.24 15.22
C ARG A 35 11.51 7.48 15.23
N SER A 36 12.28 6.42 15.43
CA SER A 36 13.75 6.42 15.38
C SER A 36 14.32 6.32 13.97
N HIS A 37 13.49 6.37 12.93
CA HIS A 37 13.87 6.20 11.53
C HIS A 37 13.08 7.13 10.61
N ILE A 38 13.64 7.44 9.45
CA ILE A 38 12.97 8.08 8.32
C ILE A 38 12.23 7.03 7.47
N GLY A 39 11.49 7.46 6.45
CA GLY A 39 10.78 6.58 5.50
C GLY A 39 9.32 6.32 5.87
N GLY A 40 8.91 6.64 7.10
CA GLY A 40 7.52 6.41 7.54
C GLY A 40 7.14 4.92 7.43
N ASN A 41 5.99 4.62 6.83
CA ASN A 41 5.58 3.23 6.60
C ASN A 41 6.33 2.53 5.45
N ALA A 42 7.05 3.28 4.62
CA ALA A 42 7.92 2.70 3.59
C ALA A 42 9.33 2.34 4.13
N TYR A 43 9.54 2.47 5.44
CA TYR A 43 10.81 2.11 6.07
C TYR A 43 11.18 0.65 5.78
N ASP A 44 12.39 0.49 5.32
CA ASP A 44 13.04 -0.80 5.11
C ASP A 44 14.42 -0.82 5.76
N ALA A 45 14.86 -2.02 6.12
CA ALA A 45 16.17 -2.24 6.72
C ALA A 45 16.68 -3.61 6.32
N ARG A 46 18.03 -3.76 6.30
CA ARG A 46 18.62 -5.08 6.16
C ARG A 46 18.53 -5.85 7.47
N ASP A 47 18.02 -7.06 7.36
CA ASP A 47 18.02 -7.98 8.49
C ASP A 47 19.47 -8.33 8.87
N GLU A 48 19.80 -8.20 10.15
CA GLU A 48 21.18 -8.35 10.64
C GLU A 48 21.73 -9.78 10.49
N HIS A 49 20.85 -10.79 10.51
CA HIS A 49 21.27 -12.20 10.40
C HIS A 49 21.35 -12.70 8.98
N THR A 50 20.41 -12.25 8.12
CA THR A 50 20.29 -12.77 6.76
C THR A 50 20.85 -11.83 5.69
N GLY A 51 21.02 -10.53 6.02
CA GLY A 51 21.38 -9.47 5.08
C GLY A 51 20.27 -9.11 4.08
N ILE A 52 19.10 -9.74 4.18
CA ILE A 52 17.95 -9.50 3.29
C ILE A 52 17.35 -8.12 3.60
N MET A 53 17.02 -7.37 2.56
CA MET A 53 16.27 -6.13 2.70
C MET A 53 14.81 -6.45 3.05
N VAL A 54 14.35 -5.97 4.21
CA VAL A 54 13.00 -6.23 4.73
C VAL A 54 12.21 -4.94 4.76
N HIS A 55 11.02 -4.94 4.16
CA HIS A 55 10.04 -3.88 4.31
C HIS A 55 9.32 -4.08 5.66
N VAL A 56 9.66 -3.26 6.66
CA VAL A 56 9.29 -3.49 8.05
C VAL A 56 7.78 -3.39 8.29
N TYR A 57 7.09 -2.53 7.55
CA TYR A 57 5.64 -2.28 7.68
C TYR A 57 4.83 -2.85 6.51
N GLY A 58 5.30 -3.95 5.93
CA GLY A 58 4.68 -4.62 4.80
C GLY A 58 5.27 -4.21 3.44
N PRO A 59 5.00 -5.00 2.39
CA PRO A 59 5.62 -4.79 1.08
C PRO A 59 5.13 -3.48 0.44
N HIS A 60 6.08 -2.69 -0.03
CA HIS A 60 5.82 -1.48 -0.78
C HIS A 60 6.42 -1.64 -2.17
N ILE A 61 5.59 -1.56 -3.19
CA ILE A 61 6.00 -1.54 -4.59
C ILE A 61 5.60 -0.18 -5.17
N PHE A 62 6.57 0.54 -5.70
CA PHE A 62 6.29 1.82 -6.34
C PHE A 62 5.67 1.60 -7.71
N HIS A 63 4.51 2.20 -7.95
CA HIS A 63 3.84 2.11 -9.25
C HIS A 63 3.08 3.41 -9.57
N THR A 64 3.14 3.84 -10.83
CA THR A 64 2.47 5.06 -11.29
C THR A 64 2.33 5.09 -12.82
N ASP A 65 1.32 5.80 -13.33
CA ASP A 65 1.24 6.20 -14.73
C ASP A 65 1.77 7.62 -14.94
N ASN A 66 2.04 8.35 -13.86
CA ASN A 66 2.52 9.72 -13.92
C ASN A 66 4.04 9.77 -14.14
N GLU A 67 4.42 10.19 -15.34
CA GLU A 67 5.83 10.28 -15.74
C GLU A 67 6.61 11.31 -14.92
N THR A 68 5.98 12.41 -14.51
CA THR A 68 6.64 13.42 -13.65
C THR A 68 7.01 12.82 -12.30
N VAL A 69 6.12 12.02 -11.71
CA VAL A 69 6.37 11.34 -10.43
C VAL A 69 7.46 10.28 -10.60
N TRP A 70 7.40 9.49 -11.69
CA TRP A 70 8.43 8.50 -11.99
C TRP A 70 9.81 9.14 -12.16
N ASN A 71 9.90 10.21 -12.94
CA ASN A 71 11.14 10.96 -13.15
C ASN A 71 11.64 11.60 -11.86
N TYR A 72 10.74 12.05 -10.98
CA TYR A 72 11.12 12.60 -9.67
C TYR A 72 11.81 11.56 -8.79
N VAL A 73 11.23 10.38 -8.61
CA VAL A 73 11.83 9.35 -7.74
C VAL A 73 13.15 8.84 -8.30
N ASN A 74 13.30 8.77 -9.63
CA ASN A 74 14.55 8.36 -10.29
C ASN A 74 15.70 9.38 -10.13
N LYS A 75 15.43 10.61 -9.66
CA LYS A 75 16.49 11.55 -9.27
C LYS A 75 17.17 11.15 -7.96
N TYR A 76 16.46 10.41 -7.09
CA TYR A 76 16.90 10.11 -5.72
C TYR A 76 17.19 8.64 -5.48
N ALA A 77 16.80 7.76 -6.40
CA ALA A 77 17.08 6.34 -6.32
C ALA A 77 17.15 5.70 -7.72
N GLU A 78 18.03 4.73 -7.88
CA GLU A 78 17.98 3.82 -9.02
C GLU A 78 16.79 2.87 -8.82
N MET A 79 15.74 3.04 -9.65
CA MET A 79 14.56 2.20 -9.61
C MET A 79 14.78 0.94 -10.43
N MET A 80 14.79 -0.23 -9.78
CA MET A 80 14.80 -1.50 -10.46
C MET A 80 13.40 -1.85 -10.95
N PRO A 81 13.23 -2.26 -12.22
CA PRO A 81 11.95 -2.77 -12.69
C PRO A 81 11.49 -3.95 -11.83
N TYR A 82 10.27 -3.88 -11.34
CA TYR A 82 9.67 -4.95 -10.55
C TYR A 82 8.18 -5.02 -10.82
N ILE A 83 7.72 -6.18 -11.26
CA ILE A 83 6.30 -6.46 -11.48
C ILE A 83 5.80 -7.32 -10.33
N ASN A 84 4.88 -6.78 -9.54
CA ASN A 84 4.31 -7.51 -8.42
C ASN A 84 3.34 -8.59 -8.92
N LYS A 85 3.61 -9.84 -8.52
CA LYS A 85 2.73 -10.98 -8.75
C LYS A 85 2.30 -11.54 -7.41
N VAL A 86 0.99 -11.63 -7.22
CA VAL A 86 0.39 -12.09 -5.98
C VAL A 86 -0.26 -13.44 -6.19
N LYS A 87 -0.07 -14.35 -5.26
CA LYS A 87 -0.74 -15.64 -5.22
C LYS A 87 -1.68 -15.72 -4.02
N ALA A 88 -2.64 -16.63 -4.08
CA ALA A 88 -3.52 -16.95 -2.97
C ALA A 88 -3.60 -18.46 -2.79
N THR A 89 -3.62 -18.91 -1.54
CA THR A 89 -3.86 -20.32 -1.18
C THR A 89 -5.30 -20.48 -0.73
N VAL A 90 -6.04 -21.35 -1.42
CA VAL A 90 -7.43 -21.68 -1.13
C VAL A 90 -7.56 -23.19 -1.17
N ASN A 91 -8.05 -23.83 -0.09
CA ASN A 91 -8.27 -25.27 0.00
C ASN A 91 -7.05 -26.11 -0.45
N GLY A 92 -5.84 -25.70 -0.07
CA GLY A 92 -4.60 -26.41 -0.41
C GLY A 92 -4.12 -26.23 -1.86
N GLN A 93 -4.79 -25.42 -2.66
CA GLN A 93 -4.37 -25.06 -4.02
C GLN A 93 -3.89 -23.61 -4.09
N VAL A 94 -2.96 -23.33 -5.02
CA VAL A 94 -2.40 -21.98 -5.22
C VAL A 94 -2.95 -21.39 -6.51
N PHE A 95 -3.50 -20.18 -6.40
CA PHE A 95 -4.11 -19.43 -7.49
C PHE A 95 -3.38 -18.12 -7.75
N SER A 96 -3.47 -17.61 -8.96
CA SER A 96 -2.98 -16.27 -9.33
C SER A 96 -3.99 -15.18 -8.95
N LEU A 97 -3.49 -14.04 -8.45
CA LEU A 97 -4.27 -12.81 -8.24
C LEU A 97 -3.65 -11.63 -9.01
N PRO A 98 -4.49 -10.67 -9.48
CA PRO A 98 -5.95 -10.62 -9.42
C PRO A 98 -6.60 -11.81 -10.11
N ILE A 99 -7.88 -12.09 -9.79
CA ILE A 99 -8.63 -13.15 -10.48
C ILE A 99 -8.56 -12.91 -11.99
N ASN A 100 -7.99 -13.87 -12.70
CA ASN A 100 -7.77 -13.81 -14.15
C ASN A 100 -8.27 -15.09 -14.83
N LEU A 101 -8.12 -15.21 -16.14
CA LEU A 101 -8.64 -16.36 -16.89
C LEU A 101 -8.01 -17.69 -16.41
N HIS A 102 -6.74 -17.67 -15.99
CA HIS A 102 -6.10 -18.85 -15.40
C HIS A 102 -6.77 -19.23 -14.06
N THR A 103 -6.99 -18.25 -13.18
CA THR A 103 -7.66 -18.45 -11.88
C THR A 103 -9.08 -19.00 -12.08
N ILE A 104 -9.85 -18.43 -13.02
CA ILE A 104 -11.22 -18.88 -13.33
C ILE A 104 -11.20 -20.33 -13.81
N ASN A 105 -10.38 -20.64 -14.81
CA ASN A 105 -10.29 -21.97 -15.38
C ASN A 105 -9.84 -23.03 -14.36
N GLN A 106 -8.83 -22.71 -13.55
CA GLN A 106 -8.33 -23.59 -12.51
C GLN A 106 -9.37 -23.82 -11.42
N PHE A 107 -10.03 -22.76 -10.94
CA PHE A 107 -10.97 -22.81 -9.83
C PHE A 107 -12.24 -23.61 -10.18
N PHE A 108 -12.78 -23.40 -11.37
CA PHE A 108 -13.98 -24.12 -11.83
C PHE A 108 -13.69 -25.43 -12.57
N GLY A 109 -12.41 -25.79 -12.77
CA GLY A 109 -12.03 -27.03 -13.47
C GLY A 109 -12.43 -27.02 -14.95
N VAL A 110 -12.35 -25.87 -15.62
CA VAL A 110 -12.79 -25.66 -17.00
C VAL A 110 -11.66 -25.11 -17.87
N ALA A 111 -11.89 -25.07 -19.20
CA ALA A 111 -10.99 -24.46 -20.18
C ALA A 111 -11.75 -23.42 -21.02
N CYS A 112 -12.25 -22.38 -20.36
CA CYS A 112 -13.03 -21.33 -21.00
C CYS A 112 -12.15 -20.41 -21.84
N SER A 113 -12.70 -19.98 -22.98
CA SER A 113 -12.27 -18.77 -23.67
C SER A 113 -12.61 -17.51 -22.83
N PRO A 114 -12.06 -16.32 -23.13
CA PRO A 114 -12.44 -15.07 -22.46
C PRO A 114 -13.94 -14.83 -22.42
N ASP A 115 -14.66 -15.11 -23.53
CA ASP A 115 -16.10 -14.88 -23.62
C ASP A 115 -16.92 -15.93 -22.85
N ASP A 116 -16.46 -17.18 -22.84
CA ASP A 116 -17.13 -18.24 -22.08
C ASP A 116 -16.91 -18.03 -20.56
N ALA A 117 -15.74 -17.54 -20.15
CA ALA A 117 -15.49 -17.18 -18.77
C ALA A 117 -16.38 -16.01 -18.31
N ARG A 118 -16.62 -15.00 -19.17
CA ARG A 118 -17.60 -13.93 -18.87
C ARG A 118 -19.01 -14.48 -18.68
N LYS A 119 -19.45 -15.35 -19.57
CA LYS A 119 -20.78 -16.00 -19.47
C LYS A 119 -20.89 -16.84 -18.21
N LEU A 120 -19.85 -17.62 -17.89
CA LEU A 120 -19.79 -18.45 -16.69
C LEU A 120 -19.94 -17.57 -15.42
N LEU A 121 -19.16 -16.49 -15.29
CA LEU A 121 -19.26 -15.61 -14.12
C LEU A 121 -20.62 -14.92 -14.05
N LEU A 122 -21.19 -14.48 -15.17
CA LEU A 122 -22.54 -13.89 -15.19
C LEU A 122 -23.62 -14.85 -14.67
N GLN A 123 -23.48 -16.15 -14.91
CA GLN A 123 -24.38 -17.16 -14.37
C GLN A 123 -24.22 -17.41 -12.87
N LYS A 124 -23.00 -17.15 -12.34
CA LYS A 124 -22.67 -17.30 -10.92
C LYS A 124 -22.98 -16.05 -10.09
N CYS A 125 -23.05 -14.90 -10.73
CA CYS A 125 -23.34 -13.62 -10.09
C CYS A 125 -24.81 -13.54 -9.65
N ASP A 126 -25.03 -12.89 -8.48
CA ASP A 126 -26.39 -12.62 -8.01
C ASP A 126 -26.98 -11.39 -8.73
N SER A 127 -27.75 -11.62 -9.77
CA SER A 127 -28.42 -10.59 -10.54
C SER A 127 -29.63 -9.94 -9.82
N THR A 128 -30.05 -10.49 -8.69
CA THR A 128 -31.15 -9.92 -7.89
C THR A 128 -30.69 -8.70 -7.09
N ILE A 129 -29.38 -8.58 -6.83
CA ILE A 129 -28.79 -7.44 -6.14
C ILE A 129 -28.62 -6.28 -7.13
N LEU A 130 -29.57 -5.35 -7.16
CA LEU A 130 -29.53 -4.19 -8.06
C LEU A 130 -28.59 -3.10 -7.53
N GLU A 131 -28.66 -2.79 -6.23
CA GLU A 131 -27.86 -1.78 -5.56
C GLU A 131 -27.20 -2.37 -4.31
N PRO A 132 -25.92 -2.80 -4.41
CA PRO A 132 -25.20 -3.37 -3.28
C PRO A 132 -25.02 -2.35 -2.15
N GLN A 133 -25.45 -2.69 -0.93
CA GLN A 133 -25.37 -1.84 0.25
C GLN A 133 -24.07 -2.04 1.04
N ASN A 134 -23.42 -3.19 0.85
CA ASN A 134 -22.21 -3.56 1.58
C ASN A 134 -21.25 -4.34 0.68
N PHE A 135 -20.05 -4.60 1.22
CA PHE A 135 -18.97 -5.32 0.54
C PHE A 135 -19.42 -6.70 0.03
N GLU A 136 -20.11 -7.49 0.89
CA GLU A 136 -20.57 -8.83 0.54
C GLU A 136 -21.50 -8.81 -0.68
N GLN A 137 -22.55 -7.99 -0.64
CA GLN A 137 -23.46 -7.82 -1.76
C GLN A 137 -22.75 -7.36 -3.03
N GLN A 138 -21.78 -6.48 -2.90
CA GLN A 138 -20.95 -6.03 -4.02
C GLN A 138 -20.17 -7.21 -4.63
N ALA A 139 -19.59 -8.08 -3.82
CA ALA A 139 -18.86 -9.26 -4.27
C ALA A 139 -19.79 -10.28 -4.93
N LEU A 140 -20.91 -10.62 -4.29
CA LEU A 140 -21.90 -11.56 -4.83
C LEU A 140 -22.40 -11.12 -6.21
N ARG A 141 -22.67 -9.83 -6.38
CA ARG A 141 -23.09 -9.26 -7.66
C ARG A 141 -22.04 -9.36 -8.76
N PHE A 142 -20.74 -9.23 -8.43
CA PHE A 142 -19.67 -9.11 -9.43
C PHE A 142 -18.96 -10.41 -9.76
N ILE A 143 -18.82 -11.32 -8.79
CA ILE A 143 -18.04 -12.56 -8.96
C ILE A 143 -18.79 -13.83 -8.52
N GLY A 144 -19.93 -13.67 -7.87
CA GLY A 144 -20.70 -14.79 -7.33
C GLY A 144 -20.18 -15.33 -6.02
N GLU A 145 -20.96 -16.20 -5.40
CA GLU A 145 -20.73 -16.72 -4.06
C GLU A 145 -19.43 -17.53 -3.95
N GLU A 146 -19.17 -18.43 -4.91
CA GLU A 146 -18.04 -19.36 -4.85
C GLU A 146 -16.68 -18.63 -4.82
N LEU A 147 -16.48 -17.63 -5.70
CA LEU A 147 -15.26 -16.85 -5.71
C LEU A 147 -15.19 -15.88 -4.52
N TYR A 148 -16.33 -15.35 -4.08
CA TYR A 148 -16.38 -14.50 -2.89
C TYR A 148 -15.94 -15.28 -1.64
N GLU A 149 -16.53 -16.45 -1.39
CA GLU A 149 -16.16 -17.29 -0.24
C GLU A 149 -14.68 -17.70 -0.29
N ALA A 150 -14.19 -18.07 -1.49
CA ALA A 150 -12.85 -18.61 -1.67
C ALA A 150 -11.74 -17.53 -1.50
N PHE A 151 -11.92 -16.34 -2.04
CA PHE A 151 -10.82 -15.36 -2.18
C PHE A 151 -11.00 -14.08 -1.38
N PHE A 152 -12.23 -13.73 -0.99
CA PHE A 152 -12.50 -12.42 -0.41
C PHE A 152 -12.98 -12.45 1.03
N LYS A 153 -13.88 -13.32 1.38
CA LYS A 153 -14.52 -13.32 2.70
C LYS A 153 -13.52 -13.50 3.83
N GLY A 154 -12.76 -14.59 3.83
CA GLY A 154 -11.79 -14.89 4.88
C GLY A 154 -10.69 -13.83 4.94
N TYR A 155 -10.16 -13.43 3.78
CA TYR A 155 -9.17 -12.37 3.69
C TYR A 155 -9.69 -11.04 4.25
N THR A 156 -10.92 -10.63 3.90
CA THR A 156 -11.53 -9.39 4.35
C THR A 156 -11.76 -9.39 5.85
N ILE A 157 -12.27 -10.49 6.42
CA ILE A 157 -12.45 -10.64 7.88
C ILE A 157 -11.11 -10.47 8.60
N LYS A 158 -10.06 -11.12 8.10
CA LYS A 158 -8.71 -11.02 8.67
C LYS A 158 -8.15 -9.59 8.62
N GLN A 159 -8.33 -8.89 7.49
CA GLN A 159 -7.80 -7.53 7.30
C GLN A 159 -8.58 -6.46 8.06
N TRP A 160 -9.89 -6.59 8.15
CA TRP A 160 -10.75 -5.56 8.72
C TRP A 160 -11.20 -5.86 10.14
N GLY A 161 -11.08 -7.12 10.59
CA GLY A 161 -11.64 -7.54 11.88
C GLY A 161 -13.16 -7.47 11.92
N LEU A 162 -13.83 -7.34 10.78
CA LEU A 162 -15.27 -7.20 10.61
C LEU A 162 -15.78 -8.14 9.53
N HIS A 163 -17.04 -8.58 9.65
CA HIS A 163 -17.68 -9.32 8.60
C HIS A 163 -17.89 -8.42 7.36
N PRO A 164 -17.72 -8.92 6.11
CA PRO A 164 -17.89 -8.12 4.89
C PRO A 164 -19.24 -7.41 4.77
N SER A 165 -20.32 -7.99 5.31
CA SER A 165 -21.63 -7.35 5.34
C SER A 165 -21.70 -6.08 6.21
N ALA A 166 -20.74 -5.87 7.11
CA ALA A 166 -20.62 -4.66 7.92
C ALA A 166 -19.74 -3.57 7.27
N LEU A 167 -19.10 -3.88 6.14
CA LEU A 167 -18.26 -2.93 5.41
C LEU A 167 -19.04 -2.26 4.28
N PRO A 168 -18.81 -0.96 4.01
CA PRO A 168 -19.47 -0.29 2.88
C PRO A 168 -19.12 -0.94 1.54
N ALA A 169 -20.06 -0.98 0.60
CA ALA A 169 -19.82 -1.47 -0.77
C ALA A 169 -18.65 -0.74 -1.47
N SER A 170 -18.41 0.52 -1.10
CA SER A 170 -17.32 1.34 -1.64
C SER A 170 -15.92 0.81 -1.34
N VAL A 171 -15.74 -0.02 -0.33
CA VAL A 171 -14.46 -0.71 -0.04
C VAL A 171 -14.08 -1.65 -1.20
N LEU A 172 -15.08 -2.22 -1.86
CA LEU A 172 -14.91 -3.10 -3.01
C LEU A 172 -15.48 -2.44 -4.29
N LYS A 173 -15.04 -1.24 -4.62
CA LYS A 173 -15.55 -0.51 -5.80
C LYS A 173 -15.29 -1.23 -7.12
N ARG A 174 -14.17 -1.98 -7.19
CA ARG A 174 -13.79 -2.73 -8.39
C ARG A 174 -13.06 -3.99 -7.96
N ILE A 175 -13.71 -5.14 -8.14
CA ILE A 175 -13.00 -6.41 -8.11
C ILE A 175 -12.27 -6.50 -9.45
N PRO A 176 -10.94 -6.53 -9.48
CA PRO A 176 -10.22 -6.67 -10.73
C PRO A 176 -10.33 -8.12 -11.22
N VAL A 177 -11.35 -8.41 -12.01
CA VAL A 177 -11.46 -9.67 -12.76
C VAL A 177 -10.93 -9.43 -14.16
N ARG A 178 -9.99 -10.23 -14.60
CA ARG A 178 -9.39 -10.16 -15.92
C ARG A 178 -9.78 -11.40 -16.74
N PHE A 179 -10.31 -11.17 -17.94
CA PHE A 179 -10.63 -12.24 -18.87
C PHE A 179 -9.48 -12.47 -19.87
N ASN A 180 -8.26 -12.44 -19.37
CA ASN A 180 -7.01 -12.78 -20.03
C ASN A 180 -6.06 -13.43 -19.02
N TYR A 181 -4.86 -13.81 -19.42
CA TYR A 181 -3.87 -14.47 -18.56
C TYR A 181 -2.90 -13.49 -17.87
N ASP A 182 -3.19 -12.17 -17.87
CA ASP A 182 -2.36 -11.19 -17.20
C ASP A 182 -2.51 -11.31 -15.68
N ASP A 183 -1.43 -11.69 -14.99
CA ASP A 183 -1.34 -11.83 -13.54
C ASP A 183 -0.53 -10.70 -12.87
N ASN A 184 -0.22 -9.63 -13.59
CA ASN A 184 0.41 -8.45 -13.01
C ASN A 184 -0.54 -7.80 -12.00
N TYR A 185 -0.10 -7.56 -10.77
CA TYR A 185 -1.01 -7.02 -9.75
C TYR A 185 -1.44 -5.59 -10.06
N PHE A 186 -0.53 -4.77 -10.56
CA PHE A 186 -0.80 -3.40 -10.99
C PHE A 186 -0.83 -3.27 -12.52
N ASN A 187 -1.62 -2.33 -13.04
CA ASN A 187 -1.72 -2.03 -14.48
C ASN A 187 -0.89 -0.78 -14.88
N HIS A 188 -0.20 -0.15 -13.92
CA HIS A 188 0.53 1.09 -14.18
C HIS A 188 1.75 0.86 -15.08
N LYS A 189 2.03 1.86 -15.93
CA LYS A 189 3.14 1.86 -16.87
C LYS A 189 4.51 1.71 -16.19
N PHE A 190 4.70 2.43 -15.09
CA PHE A 190 5.93 2.43 -14.33
C PHE A 190 5.75 1.65 -13.04
N GLN A 191 6.61 0.64 -12.84
CA GLN A 191 6.60 -0.19 -11.65
C GLN A 191 8.03 -0.53 -11.28
N GLY A 192 8.37 -0.45 -10.00
CA GLY A 192 9.72 -0.73 -9.56
C GLY A 192 9.91 -0.68 -8.06
N ILE A 193 11.11 -1.02 -7.63
CA ILE A 193 11.57 -0.95 -6.25
C ILE A 193 12.91 -0.22 -6.23
N PRO A 194 13.17 0.69 -5.27
CA PRO A 194 14.47 1.31 -5.13
C PRO A 194 15.55 0.25 -4.85
N LYS A 195 16.61 0.21 -5.63
CA LYS A 195 17.69 -0.79 -5.55
C LYS A 195 18.32 -0.90 -4.15
N PHE A 196 18.44 0.22 -3.46
CA PHE A 196 19.02 0.29 -2.12
C PHE A 196 18.00 0.55 -1.02
N GLY A 197 16.72 0.36 -1.33
CA GLY A 197 15.60 0.52 -0.41
C GLY A 197 14.98 1.90 -0.39
N TYR A 198 13.77 1.97 0.13
CA TYR A 198 13.00 3.21 0.28
C TYR A 198 13.60 4.15 1.30
N THR A 199 14.16 3.61 2.39
CA THR A 199 14.83 4.41 3.42
C THR A 199 15.99 5.20 2.84
N GLN A 200 16.80 4.55 1.97
CA GLN A 200 17.90 5.24 1.30
C GLN A 200 17.38 6.28 0.31
N MET A 201 16.31 6.00 -0.41
CA MET A 201 15.67 6.99 -1.31
C MET A 201 15.17 8.21 -0.53
N VAL A 202 14.48 8.01 0.60
CA VAL A 202 14.03 9.11 1.46
C VAL A 202 15.22 9.90 2.00
N LYS A 203 16.30 9.22 2.41
CA LYS A 203 17.53 9.86 2.86
C LYS A 203 18.09 10.79 1.77
N SER A 204 18.17 10.33 0.52
CA SER A 204 18.63 11.15 -0.61
C SER A 204 17.71 12.35 -0.88
N ILE A 205 16.39 12.20 -0.69
CA ILE A 205 15.44 13.31 -0.84
C ILE A 205 15.68 14.40 0.21
N VAL A 206 15.91 14.03 1.46
CA VAL A 206 16.07 15.01 2.56
C VAL A 206 17.52 15.51 2.71
N GLU A 207 18.47 14.99 1.95
CA GLU A 207 19.86 15.44 1.94
C GLU A 207 20.00 16.78 1.23
N HIS A 208 19.87 17.87 1.99
CA HIS A 208 19.95 19.23 1.48
C HIS A 208 20.40 20.18 2.60
N GLU A 209 21.20 21.18 2.29
CA GLU A 209 21.78 22.15 3.26
C GLU A 209 20.73 22.90 4.09
N ASN A 210 19.54 23.12 3.54
CA ASN A 210 18.44 23.80 4.22
C ASN A 210 17.46 22.85 4.92
N ILE A 211 17.76 21.55 4.99
CA ILE A 211 16.92 20.56 5.68
C ILE A 211 17.64 19.98 6.88
N ALA A 212 17.01 20.07 8.05
CA ALA A 212 17.43 19.34 9.24
C ALA A 212 16.38 18.29 9.62
N VAL A 213 16.82 17.09 10.01
CA VAL A 213 15.93 15.98 10.42
C VAL A 213 16.23 15.63 11.87
N GLU A 214 15.19 15.62 12.71
CA GLU A 214 15.28 15.23 14.10
C GLU A 214 14.28 14.07 14.36
N LEU A 215 14.82 12.92 14.71
CA LEU A 215 14.06 11.69 15.01
C LEU A 215 13.81 11.56 16.51
N CYS A 216 12.93 10.62 16.90
CA CYS A 216 12.51 10.43 18.29
C CYS A 216 11.92 11.70 18.93
N ARG A 217 11.34 12.58 18.10
CA ARG A 217 10.74 13.84 18.55
C ARG A 217 9.27 13.92 18.16
N SER A 218 8.40 13.99 19.16
CA SER A 218 6.96 14.20 18.98
C SER A 218 6.64 15.67 18.79
N PHE A 219 5.64 15.94 17.97
CA PHE A 219 5.09 17.29 17.78
C PHE A 219 4.27 17.71 18.99
N THR A 220 4.41 18.98 19.39
CA THR A 220 3.51 19.66 20.34
C THR A 220 2.96 20.94 19.73
N GLN A 221 1.80 21.41 20.20
CA GLN A 221 1.17 22.60 19.64
C GLN A 221 1.99 23.88 19.85
N GLU A 222 2.78 23.93 20.92
CA GLU A 222 3.65 25.07 21.24
C GLU A 222 4.73 25.27 20.19
N MET A 223 5.22 24.20 19.54
CA MET A 223 6.21 24.30 18.48
C MET A 223 5.76 25.16 17.29
N ARG A 224 4.45 25.36 17.11
CA ARG A 224 3.92 26.17 16.01
C ARG A 224 4.36 27.62 16.07
N THR A 225 4.62 28.13 17.24
CA THR A 225 5.04 29.53 17.43
C THR A 225 6.45 29.81 16.94
N ASP A 226 7.29 28.78 16.82
CA ASP A 226 8.70 28.88 16.42
C ASP A 226 8.90 28.82 14.89
N TYR A 227 7.83 28.65 14.13
CA TYR A 227 7.85 28.44 12.68
C TYR A 227 6.83 29.32 11.95
N ASP A 228 7.18 29.75 10.76
CA ASP A 228 6.27 30.51 9.88
C ASP A 228 5.12 29.63 9.32
N HIS A 229 5.39 28.31 9.20
CA HIS A 229 4.39 27.34 8.72
C HIS A 229 4.70 25.93 9.21
N VAL A 230 3.65 25.13 9.41
CA VAL A 230 3.76 23.72 9.83
C VAL A 230 2.98 22.83 8.85
N PHE A 231 3.66 21.84 8.30
CA PHE A 231 3.03 20.73 7.58
C PHE A 231 2.94 19.53 8.51
N PHE A 232 1.74 19.03 8.73
CA PHE A 232 1.50 17.92 9.65
C PHE A 232 1.01 16.70 8.88
N SER A 233 1.80 15.61 8.88
CA SER A 233 1.44 14.32 8.26
C SER A 233 1.16 13.20 9.27
N GLY A 234 0.95 13.56 10.54
CA GLY A 234 0.53 12.63 11.58
C GLY A 234 -0.97 12.36 11.56
N ALA A 235 -1.45 11.66 12.59
CA ALA A 235 -2.87 11.38 12.75
C ALA A 235 -3.67 12.66 12.95
N LEU A 236 -4.69 12.88 12.13
CA LEU A 236 -5.48 14.12 12.12
C LEU A 236 -6.23 14.33 13.43
N ASP A 237 -6.78 13.29 14.00
CA ASP A 237 -7.45 13.33 15.31
C ASP A 237 -6.49 13.69 16.45
N ALA A 238 -5.27 13.18 16.41
CA ALA A 238 -4.22 13.52 17.38
C ALA A 238 -3.82 15.01 17.28
N PHE A 239 -3.78 15.59 16.06
CA PHE A 239 -3.51 17.02 15.89
C PHE A 239 -4.52 17.90 16.64
N TYR A 240 -5.77 17.49 16.68
CA TYR A 240 -6.85 18.17 17.41
C TYR A 240 -7.08 17.59 18.81
N SER A 241 -6.15 16.82 19.37
CA SER A 241 -6.27 16.20 20.71
C SER A 241 -7.57 15.37 20.85
N CYS A 242 -8.01 14.76 19.78
CA CYS A 242 -9.26 13.97 19.66
C CYS A 242 -10.55 14.72 20.10
N GLN A 243 -10.55 16.07 20.13
CA GLN A 243 -11.70 16.86 20.58
C GLN A 243 -12.97 16.69 19.72
N TYR A 244 -12.81 16.23 18.48
CA TYR A 244 -13.94 15.93 17.56
C TYR A 244 -14.23 14.42 17.45
N GLY A 245 -13.67 13.61 18.37
CA GLY A 245 -13.71 12.17 18.32
C GLY A 245 -12.44 11.57 17.73
N ARG A 246 -12.32 10.24 17.85
CA ARG A 246 -11.21 9.48 17.30
C ARG A 246 -11.56 8.94 15.92
N LEU A 247 -10.59 8.97 15.00
CA LEU A 247 -10.70 8.25 13.74
C LEU A 247 -10.38 6.77 13.96
N GLU A 248 -11.10 5.91 13.27
CA GLU A 248 -10.83 4.48 13.33
C GLU A 248 -9.64 4.12 12.46
N TYR A 249 -8.72 3.33 13.03
CA TYR A 249 -7.56 2.77 12.35
C TYR A 249 -7.60 1.25 12.43
N ARG A 250 -6.92 0.60 11.50
CA ARG A 250 -6.66 -0.85 11.56
C ARG A 250 -5.18 -1.05 11.79
N THR A 251 -4.85 -1.74 12.88
CA THR A 251 -3.47 -2.14 13.21
C THR A 251 -3.19 -3.48 12.57
N LEU A 252 -2.05 -3.60 11.90
CA LEU A 252 -1.55 -4.87 11.37
C LEU A 252 -0.55 -5.47 12.36
N ASP A 253 -0.67 -6.76 12.59
CA ASP A 253 0.30 -7.55 13.37
C ASP A 253 1.26 -8.24 12.41
N PHE A 254 2.54 -7.87 12.48
CA PHE A 254 3.59 -8.43 11.64
C PHE A 254 4.39 -9.48 12.42
N LYS A 255 4.34 -10.74 11.96
CA LYS A 255 5.15 -11.83 12.51
C LYS A 255 6.31 -12.13 11.57
N LYS A 256 7.53 -11.95 12.05
CA LYS A 256 8.74 -12.32 11.31
C LYS A 256 8.99 -13.82 11.46
N ILE A 257 9.12 -14.51 10.33
CA ILE A 257 9.46 -15.92 10.25
C ILE A 257 10.73 -16.03 9.40
N ILE A 258 11.76 -16.71 9.93
CA ILE A 258 13.01 -16.95 9.22
C ILE A 258 13.05 -18.41 8.79
N CYS A 259 13.24 -18.66 7.51
CA CYS A 259 13.39 -19.98 6.91
C CYS A 259 14.76 -20.09 6.25
N GLN A 260 15.28 -21.34 6.11
CA GLN A 260 16.56 -21.58 5.46
C GLN A 260 16.49 -21.52 3.93
N SER A 261 15.30 -21.63 3.36
CA SER A 261 15.06 -21.60 1.92
C SER A 261 13.80 -20.78 1.61
N ASP A 262 13.48 -20.63 0.32
CA ASP A 262 12.24 -19.98 -0.12
C ASP A 262 11.02 -20.77 0.41
N TYR A 263 10.28 -20.16 1.32
CA TYR A 263 9.15 -20.81 2.00
C TYR A 263 7.91 -20.94 1.12
N GLN A 264 7.66 -19.98 0.24
CA GLN A 264 6.36 -19.90 -0.47
C GLN A 264 6.48 -19.76 -1.99
N GLY A 265 7.68 -19.67 -2.56
CA GLY A 265 7.92 -19.62 -4.00
C GLY A 265 7.45 -18.34 -4.70
N CYS A 266 7.06 -17.31 -3.95
CA CYS A 266 6.64 -16.01 -4.49
C CYS A 266 6.80 -14.91 -3.43
N ALA A 267 6.84 -13.65 -3.89
CA ALA A 267 7.02 -12.51 -3.00
C ALA A 267 5.78 -12.25 -2.10
N VAL A 268 4.57 -12.51 -2.60
CA VAL A 268 3.33 -12.27 -1.86
C VAL A 268 2.37 -13.46 -2.02
N MET A 269 2.00 -14.04 -0.89
CA MET A 269 1.01 -15.12 -0.81
C MET A 269 -0.10 -14.71 0.16
N ASN A 270 -1.34 -14.68 -0.32
CA ASN A 270 -2.53 -14.51 0.52
C ASN A 270 -3.01 -15.89 1.00
N TYR A 271 -3.09 -16.07 2.29
CA TYR A 271 -3.69 -17.26 2.91
C TYR A 271 -5.15 -16.92 3.25
N CYS A 272 -6.06 -17.35 2.38
CA CYS A 272 -7.50 -17.09 2.47
C CYS A 272 -8.20 -18.03 3.45
#